data_a45668986cab44a28f2da96162230f30
#
_entry.id   a45668986cab44a28f2da96162230f30
#
_cell.length_a   1.000
_cell.length_b   1.000
_cell.length_c   1.000
_cell.angle_alpha   90.00
_cell.angle_beta   90.00
_cell.angle_gamma   90.00
#
_symmetry.space_group_name_H-M   'P 1'
#
loop_
_entity.id
_entity.type
_entity.pdbx_description
1 polymer ?
#
loop_
_entity_poly.entity_id
_entity_poly.type
_entity_poly.pdbx_seq_one_letter_code
_entity_poly.pdbx_strand_id
1 'polypeptide(L)'
;MSQEPPQARSRSVSVDDVGVRRQLADGSEESVTWADLSSVVIRVIPEGPWREDVFLMLAGADGTGTAVPSGDPAADALIERLQTLPGFDNDKFVEAMTTDADEAYLVWKADPAPN
;
A
#
# COMPACT_ATOMS: atom_id res chain seq x y z
N MET A 1 -13.22 24.88 9.62
CA MET A 1 -13.03 23.99 8.47
C MET A 1 -11.64 23.40 8.53
N SER A 2 -11.55 22.13 8.39
CA SER A 2 -10.26 21.51 8.55
C SER A 2 -9.40 21.70 7.29
N GLN A 3 -8.12 21.87 7.51
CA GLN A 3 -7.17 22.16 6.44
C GLN A 3 -6.11 21.09 6.43
N GLU A 4 -6.44 19.96 5.89
CA GLU A 4 -5.49 18.89 5.82
C GLU A 4 -4.71 18.97 4.52
N PRO A 5 -3.43 18.58 4.52
CA PRO A 5 -2.66 18.56 3.29
C PRO A 5 -3.32 17.65 2.27
N PRO A 6 -3.65 18.13 1.07
CA PRO A 6 -4.36 17.32 0.10
C PRO A 6 -3.61 16.05 -0.30
N GLN A 7 -2.30 16.14 -0.39
CA GLN A 7 -1.51 15.00 -0.84
C GLN A 7 -1.45 13.87 0.17
N ALA A 8 -1.83 14.13 1.41
CA ALA A 8 -1.81 13.10 2.45
C ALA A 8 -3.11 12.35 2.56
N ARG A 9 -4.15 12.78 1.87
CA ARG A 9 -5.46 12.18 2.04
C ARG A 9 -5.91 11.49 0.78
N SER A 10 -6.49 10.33 0.99
CA SER A 10 -7.18 9.62 -0.08
C SER A 10 -8.62 10.07 -0.13
N ARG A 11 -9.11 10.37 -1.30
CA ARG A 11 -10.53 10.59 -1.52
C ARG A 11 -11.27 9.28 -1.64
N SER A 12 -10.68 8.38 -2.40
CA SER A 12 -11.23 7.05 -2.55
C SER A 12 -10.13 6.10 -2.99
N VAL A 13 -10.27 4.85 -2.58
CA VAL A 13 -9.39 3.79 -3.00
C VAL A 13 -10.27 2.68 -3.55
N SER A 14 -9.92 2.18 -4.73
CA SER A 14 -10.64 1.06 -5.36
C SER A 14 -9.67 -0.08 -5.59
N VAL A 15 -10.13 -1.30 -5.30
CA VAL A 15 -9.37 -2.52 -5.56
C VAL A 15 -10.27 -3.42 -6.39
N ASP A 16 -9.78 -3.84 -7.55
CA ASP A 16 -10.57 -4.69 -8.44
C ASP A 16 -9.66 -5.67 -9.16
N ASP A 17 -10.18 -6.34 -10.18
CA ASP A 17 -9.43 -7.37 -10.90
C ASP A 17 -8.29 -6.80 -11.71
N VAL A 18 -8.31 -5.52 -12.00
CA VAL A 18 -7.26 -4.88 -12.81
C VAL A 18 -6.13 -4.36 -11.93
N GLY A 19 -6.44 -3.83 -10.77
CA GLY A 19 -5.42 -3.28 -9.89
C GLY A 19 -5.98 -2.42 -8.80
N VAL A 20 -5.17 -1.48 -8.36
CA VAL A 20 -5.50 -0.56 -7.27
C VAL A 20 -5.48 0.86 -7.83
N ARG A 21 -6.50 1.63 -7.49
CA ARG A 21 -6.61 3.02 -7.90
C ARG A 21 -6.92 3.88 -6.69
N ARG A 22 -6.21 4.97 -6.55
CA ARG A 22 -6.39 5.86 -5.42
C ARG A 22 -6.57 7.28 -5.94
N GLN A 23 -7.68 7.90 -5.58
CA GLN A 23 -7.90 9.30 -5.87
C GLN A 23 -7.49 10.13 -4.68
N LEU A 24 -6.69 11.15 -4.93
CA LEU A 24 -6.22 12.01 -3.87
C LEU A 24 -7.12 13.25 -3.76
N ALA A 25 -7.06 13.90 -2.62
CA ALA A 25 -7.95 15.02 -2.36
C ALA A 25 -7.72 16.21 -3.30
N ASP A 26 -6.52 16.30 -3.88
CA ASP A 26 -6.20 17.37 -4.81
C ASP A 26 -6.68 17.09 -6.25
N GLY A 27 -7.36 15.97 -6.47
CA GLY A 27 -7.87 15.61 -7.78
C GLY A 27 -6.95 14.71 -8.58
N SER A 28 -5.73 14.48 -8.13
CA SER A 28 -4.83 13.58 -8.84
C SER A 28 -5.19 12.13 -8.54
N GLU A 29 -4.64 11.23 -9.36
CA GLU A 29 -4.93 9.81 -9.22
C GLU A 29 -3.64 9.02 -9.32
N GLU A 30 -3.53 8.00 -8.48
CA GLU A 30 -2.46 7.02 -8.55
C GLU A 30 -3.07 5.66 -8.83
N SER A 31 -2.38 4.84 -9.61
CA SER A 31 -2.88 3.50 -9.89
C SER A 31 -1.72 2.56 -10.18
N VAL A 32 -1.94 1.30 -9.85
CA VAL A 32 -1.01 0.22 -10.16
C VAL A 32 -1.85 -0.97 -10.58
N THR A 33 -1.55 -1.53 -11.75
CA THR A 33 -2.22 -2.77 -12.17
C THR A 33 -1.51 -3.96 -11.56
N TRP A 34 -2.25 -5.05 -11.37
CA TRP A 34 -1.63 -6.28 -10.85
C TRP A 34 -0.55 -6.78 -11.79
N ALA A 35 -0.75 -6.59 -13.09
CA ALA A 35 0.24 -7.03 -14.08
C ALA A 35 1.56 -6.28 -13.96
N ASP A 36 1.51 -5.01 -13.58
CA ASP A 36 2.70 -4.17 -13.46
C ASP A 36 3.27 -4.13 -12.06
N LEU A 37 2.60 -4.71 -11.10
CA LEU A 37 3.04 -4.65 -9.71
C LEU A 37 4.41 -5.30 -9.57
N SER A 38 5.37 -4.56 -9.03
CA SER A 38 6.74 -5.06 -8.90
C SER A 38 7.15 -5.28 -7.46
N SER A 39 6.58 -4.53 -6.52
CA SER A 39 6.89 -4.77 -5.11
C SER A 39 5.80 -4.23 -4.22
N VAL A 40 5.72 -4.78 -3.01
CA VAL A 40 4.81 -4.33 -1.97
C VAL A 40 5.62 -4.15 -0.70
N VAL A 41 5.55 -2.96 -0.13
CA VAL A 41 6.24 -2.62 1.11
C VAL A 41 5.21 -2.13 2.11
N ILE A 42 5.33 -2.61 3.34
CA ILE A 42 4.52 -2.10 4.44
C ILE A 42 5.37 -1.07 5.16
N ARG A 43 4.93 0.17 5.12
CA ARG A 43 5.67 1.26 5.77
C ARG A 43 4.96 1.62 7.07
N VAL A 44 5.70 1.51 8.16
CA VAL A 44 5.16 1.82 9.48
C VAL A 44 5.77 3.12 9.94
N ILE A 45 4.93 4.10 10.24
CA ILE A 45 5.36 5.42 10.69
C ILE A 45 4.64 5.71 12.01
N PRO A 46 5.30 5.50 13.14
CA PRO A 46 4.67 5.85 14.42
C PRO A 46 4.64 7.36 14.57
N GLU A 47 3.45 7.88 14.86
CA GLU A 47 3.27 9.31 14.97
C GLU A 47 2.69 9.65 16.33
N GLY A 48 3.56 9.97 17.24
CA GLY A 48 3.13 10.36 18.56
C GLY A 48 2.57 9.19 19.35
N PRO A 49 2.07 9.47 20.54
CA PRO A 49 1.69 8.39 21.46
C PRO A 49 0.38 7.69 21.11
N TRP A 50 -0.43 8.27 20.24
CA TRP A 50 -1.74 7.70 19.96
C TRP A 50 -1.90 7.15 18.56
N ARG A 51 -0.94 7.38 17.69
CA ARG A 51 -1.14 7.07 16.27
C ARG A 51 0.02 6.31 15.73
N GLU A 52 -0.33 5.29 15.00
CA GLU A 52 0.60 4.58 14.14
C GLU A 52 -0.01 4.62 12.75
N ASP A 53 0.73 5.13 11.80
CA ASP A 53 0.28 5.10 10.43
C ASP A 53 0.99 3.97 9.72
N VAL A 54 0.21 3.07 9.18
CA VAL A 54 0.71 1.94 8.42
C VAL A 54 0.19 2.07 6.99
N PHE A 55 1.10 2.04 6.04
CA PHE A 55 0.78 2.22 4.64
C PHE A 55 1.17 1.00 3.84
N LEU A 56 0.24 0.56 3.00
CA LEU A 56 0.51 -0.49 2.03
C LEU A 56 1.02 0.20 0.77
N MET A 57 2.31 0.10 0.54
CA MET A 57 2.95 0.81 -0.57
C MET A 57 3.16 -0.15 -1.72
N LEU A 58 2.55 0.17 -2.86
CA LEU A 58 2.62 -0.65 -4.05
C LEU A 58 3.41 0.09 -5.11
N ALA A 59 4.41 -0.57 -5.67
CA ALA A 59 5.22 0.02 -6.73
C ALA A 59 5.03 -0.79 -8.00
N GLY A 60 4.84 -0.08 -9.11
CA GLY A 60 4.71 -0.69 -10.42
C GLY A 60 6.02 -0.66 -11.17
N ALA A 61 6.10 -1.48 -12.21
CA ALA A 61 7.33 -1.67 -12.97
C ALA A 61 7.71 -0.43 -13.78
N ASP A 62 6.76 0.41 -14.10
CA ASP A 62 6.97 1.57 -14.97
C ASP A 62 7.04 2.89 -14.19
N GLY A 63 7.31 2.82 -12.91
CA GLY A 63 7.40 4.02 -12.09
C GLY A 63 6.09 4.47 -11.48
N THR A 64 5.01 3.74 -11.74
CA THR A 64 3.74 4.03 -11.06
C THR A 64 3.80 3.53 -9.64
N GLY A 65 2.89 4.01 -8.82
CA GLY A 65 2.82 3.55 -7.46
C GLY A 65 1.68 4.21 -6.70
N THR A 66 1.33 3.61 -5.59
CA THR A 66 0.34 4.19 -4.70
C THR A 66 0.60 3.71 -3.28
N ALA A 67 0.08 4.46 -2.32
CA ALA A 67 0.17 4.09 -0.92
C ALA A 67 -1.23 4.12 -0.34
N VAL A 68 -1.63 3.01 0.26
CA VAL A 68 -2.98 2.87 0.83
C VAL A 68 -2.85 2.78 2.35
N PRO A 69 -3.45 3.72 3.08
CA PRO A 69 -3.44 3.62 4.54
C PRO A 69 -4.17 2.39 5.01
N SER A 70 -3.64 1.73 6.02
CA SER A 70 -4.24 0.49 6.52
C SER A 70 -5.63 0.71 7.11
N GLY A 71 -5.95 1.93 7.51
CA GLY A 71 -7.27 2.25 8.02
C GLY A 71 -8.30 2.57 6.96
N ASP A 72 -7.91 2.56 5.70
CA ASP A 72 -8.87 2.83 4.63
C ASP A 72 -9.84 1.65 4.48
N PRO A 73 -11.11 1.92 4.21
CA PRO A 73 -12.07 0.81 4.05
C PRO A 73 -11.69 -0.20 2.97
N ALA A 74 -10.91 0.20 1.96
CA ALA A 74 -10.48 -0.71 0.91
C ALA A 74 -9.28 -1.54 1.30
N ALA A 75 -8.64 -1.25 2.44
CA ALA A 75 -7.39 -1.94 2.80
C ALA A 75 -7.60 -3.43 3.02
N ASP A 76 -8.73 -3.83 3.59
CA ASP A 76 -8.98 -5.24 3.83
C ASP A 76 -9.04 -6.03 2.52
N ALA A 77 -9.75 -5.50 1.53
CA ALA A 77 -9.83 -6.15 0.22
C ALA A 77 -8.46 -6.19 -0.46
N LEU A 78 -7.69 -5.11 -0.30
CA LEU A 78 -6.34 -5.07 -0.85
C LEU A 78 -5.45 -6.13 -0.21
N ILE A 79 -5.49 -6.23 1.11
CA ILE A 79 -4.68 -7.22 1.81
C ILE A 79 -5.04 -8.64 1.36
N GLU A 80 -6.33 -8.94 1.26
CA GLU A 80 -6.76 -10.25 0.79
C GLU A 80 -6.18 -10.55 -0.58
N ARG A 81 -6.22 -9.57 -1.47
CA ARG A 81 -5.69 -9.78 -2.82
C ARG A 81 -4.18 -9.98 -2.81
N LEU A 82 -3.47 -9.18 -2.01
CA LEU A 82 -2.03 -9.31 -1.93
C LEU A 82 -1.60 -10.66 -1.39
N GLN A 83 -2.35 -11.21 -0.46
CA GLN A 83 -2.02 -12.50 0.12
C GLN A 83 -2.16 -13.66 -0.87
N THR A 84 -2.82 -13.43 -1.98
CA THR A 84 -2.91 -14.44 -3.05
C THR A 84 -1.71 -14.43 -3.98
N LEU A 85 -0.84 -13.43 -3.87
CA LEU A 85 0.32 -13.33 -4.75
C LEU A 85 1.33 -14.44 -4.42
N PRO A 86 1.87 -15.12 -5.43
CA PRO A 86 2.89 -16.14 -5.16
C PRO A 86 4.11 -15.52 -4.50
N GLY A 87 4.55 -16.09 -3.41
CA GLY A 87 5.72 -15.59 -2.69
C GLY A 87 5.45 -14.47 -1.73
N PHE A 88 4.18 -14.12 -1.49
CA PHE A 88 3.86 -13.11 -0.50
C PHE A 88 4.33 -13.57 0.88
N ASP A 89 5.06 -12.70 1.60
CA ASP A 89 5.65 -13.06 2.88
C ASP A 89 4.67 -12.70 4.01
N ASN A 90 3.85 -13.66 4.37
CA ASN A 90 2.84 -13.46 5.41
C ASN A 90 3.47 -13.22 6.77
N ASP A 91 4.58 -13.87 7.07
CA ASP A 91 5.24 -13.66 8.36
C ASP A 91 5.73 -12.23 8.49
N LYS A 92 6.34 -11.71 7.45
CA LYS A 92 6.81 -10.34 7.47
C LYS A 92 5.66 -9.35 7.50
N PHE A 93 4.57 -9.69 6.82
CA PHE A 93 3.37 -8.86 6.86
C PHE A 93 2.82 -8.76 8.28
N VAL A 94 2.71 -9.89 8.97
CA VAL A 94 2.22 -9.89 10.35
C VAL A 94 3.16 -9.10 11.25
N GLU A 95 4.46 -9.28 11.06
CA GLU A 95 5.45 -8.51 11.82
C GLU A 95 5.24 -7.01 11.61
N ALA A 96 5.07 -6.59 10.37
CA ALA A 96 4.87 -5.18 10.05
C ALA A 96 3.59 -4.63 10.69
N MET A 97 2.54 -5.41 10.69
CA MET A 97 1.25 -4.96 11.21
C MET A 97 1.20 -4.95 12.73
N THR A 98 2.15 -5.58 13.39
CA THR A 98 2.16 -5.66 14.86
C THR A 98 3.30 -4.87 15.49
N THR A 99 4.21 -4.33 14.69
CA THR A 99 5.33 -3.55 15.22
C THR A 99 4.92 -2.09 15.45
N ASP A 100 5.60 -1.43 16.38
CA ASP A 100 5.47 0.01 16.53
C ASP A 100 6.77 0.73 16.14
N ALA A 101 7.68 0.03 15.47
CA ALA A 101 8.93 0.61 15.03
C ALA A 101 8.76 1.36 13.72
N ASP A 102 9.53 2.42 13.54
CA ASP A 102 9.54 3.20 12.31
C ASP A 102 10.38 2.44 11.28
N GLU A 103 9.73 1.57 10.52
CA GLU A 103 10.44 0.71 9.59
C GLU A 103 9.59 0.42 8.35
N ALA A 104 10.27 -0.06 7.32
CA ALA A 104 9.65 -0.51 6.09
C ALA A 104 9.91 -2.00 5.93
N TYR A 105 8.88 -2.74 5.54
CA TYR A 105 8.97 -4.19 5.41
C TYR A 105 8.61 -4.58 3.99
N LEU A 106 9.56 -5.16 3.27
CA LEU A 106 9.29 -5.69 1.93
C LEU A 106 8.60 -7.03 2.08
N VAL A 107 7.32 -7.10 1.71
CA VAL A 107 6.52 -8.31 1.89
C VAL A 107 6.30 -9.06 0.59
N TRP A 108 6.58 -8.43 -0.55
CA TRP A 108 6.44 -9.10 -1.84
C TRP A 108 7.29 -8.38 -2.88
N LYS A 109 7.86 -9.16 -3.76
CA LYS A 109 8.62 -8.63 -4.88
C LYS A 109 8.41 -9.55 -6.07
N ALA A 110 8.13 -8.96 -7.22
CA ALA A 110 7.95 -9.74 -8.42
C ALA A 110 9.25 -10.42 -8.80
N ASP A 111 9.15 -11.63 -9.31
CA ASP A 111 10.34 -12.32 -9.82
C ASP A 111 10.90 -11.53 -10.98
N PRO A 112 12.23 -11.39 -11.06
CA PRO A 112 12.81 -10.77 -12.23
C PRO A 112 12.47 -11.57 -13.46
N ALA A 113 12.25 -10.88 -14.56
CA ALA A 113 11.93 -11.57 -15.79
C ALA A 113 13.05 -12.54 -16.14
N PRO A 114 12.74 -13.77 -16.47
CA PRO A 114 13.79 -14.70 -16.92
C PRO A 114 14.36 -14.22 -18.23
N ASN A 115 15.63 -14.32 -18.34
CA ASN A 115 16.31 -13.90 -19.55
C ASN A 115 16.80 -15.06 -20.36
#